data_e410f5801b30b4a9cc2a0745e96eb81f
#
_entry.id   e410f5801b30b4a9cc2a0745e96eb81f
#
_cell.length_a   1.000
_cell.length_b   1.000
_cell.length_c   1.000
_cell.angle_alpha   90.00
_cell.angle_beta   90.00
_cell.angle_gamma   90.00
#
_symmetry.space_group_name_H-M   'P 1'
#
loop_
_entity.id
_entity.type
_entity.pdbx_description
1 polymer ?
#
loop_
_entity_poly.entity_id
_entity_poly.type
_entity_poly.pdbx_seq_one_letter_code
_entity_poly.pdbx_strand_id
1 'polypeptide(L)'
;LHTLSQLRSGELAGISHLKLSENLTSFPLEILTLADSLEILDLSYNALSSLPDELVQLSKLKIIFASQNKFEHLPEVLGQLPNLEMVGFKSNQITQVAEASLPAQLRWLILTDNLIETLPNSLGERPRLQKLALAGNQLTHLPQTLAQAHHLELVRISANKLTECPEQLLNLPKLAWIAFAGNPFSAVKNNSETQVEVKSVPQISSVSYTLEKVLGQGASGVISKAHWNTPQSQFPDDIAVKVFKGEVTSDGYPQDELQACLQVGKHPNLVESLAQVNEDNYLALIMSLIPESYQNLGLPPCFNSCTRDTFPQGFSLSIVLIKNIVSQMQDVFAHLHKNQVCHGDLYAHNTLFDVQGNIIFGDFGAATSYQILTPAQQEKVQNIEHRALNHFIDDLLSVCAEEDKTSATFNALKQLIA
;
A
#
# COMPACT_ATOMS: atom_id res chain seq x y z
N LEU A 1 3.70 14.09 19.14
CA LEU A 1 3.90 13.05 20.14
C LEU A 1 3.53 13.64 21.49
N HIS A 2 2.65 12.99 22.25
CA HIS A 2 2.26 13.39 23.60
C HIS A 2 3.01 12.53 24.64
N THR A 3 2.97 12.95 25.91
CA THR A 3 3.57 12.20 27.01
C THR A 3 2.53 11.80 28.05
N LEU A 4 2.79 10.74 28.78
CA LEU A 4 1.95 10.30 29.89
C LEU A 4 1.91 11.34 31.01
N SER A 5 2.99 12.11 31.18
CA SER A 5 3.05 13.22 32.14
C SER A 5 2.07 14.33 31.78
N GLN A 6 2.00 14.72 30.50
CA GLN A 6 1.03 15.71 30.03
C GLN A 6 -0.42 15.23 30.20
N LEU A 7 -0.66 13.93 29.96
CA LEU A 7 -1.99 13.34 30.19
C LEU A 7 -2.38 13.39 31.66
N ARG A 8 -1.49 13.03 32.57
CA ARG A 8 -1.70 13.05 34.03
C ARG A 8 -1.87 14.44 34.60
N SER A 9 -1.19 15.43 34.04
CA SER A 9 -1.34 16.83 34.48
C SER A 9 -2.64 17.49 34.03
N GLY A 10 -3.41 16.84 33.13
CA GLY A 10 -4.62 17.41 32.53
C GLY A 10 -4.35 18.40 31.37
N GLU A 11 -3.08 18.58 30.97
CA GLU A 11 -2.70 19.47 29.86
C GLU A 11 -3.36 19.05 28.53
N LEU A 12 -3.67 17.74 28.38
CA LEU A 12 -4.28 17.18 27.18
C LEU A 12 -5.82 17.11 27.25
N ALA A 13 -6.46 17.77 28.20
CA ALA A 13 -7.92 17.77 28.32
C ALA A 13 -8.59 18.27 27.02
N GLY A 14 -9.55 17.50 26.49
CA GLY A 14 -10.35 17.91 25.34
C GLY A 14 -9.68 17.67 23.98
N ILE A 15 -8.48 17.06 23.91
CA ILE A 15 -7.89 16.71 22.60
C ILE A 15 -8.69 15.59 21.94
N SER A 16 -8.72 15.61 20.60
CA SER A 16 -9.37 14.58 19.78
C SER A 16 -8.38 13.51 19.25
N HIS A 17 -7.09 13.77 19.31
CA HIS A 17 -6.04 12.87 18.84
C HIS A 17 -4.93 12.73 19.88
N LEU A 18 -4.76 11.52 20.40
CA LEU A 18 -3.70 11.17 21.36
C LEU A 18 -2.72 10.19 20.71
N LYS A 19 -1.42 10.49 20.83
CA LYS A 19 -0.34 9.58 20.45
C LYS A 19 0.66 9.45 21.59
N LEU A 20 0.81 8.23 22.13
CA LEU A 20 1.75 7.88 23.19
C LEU A 20 2.69 6.75 22.72
N SER A 21 3.99 6.98 22.85
CA SER A 21 5.04 6.01 22.53
C SER A 21 6.16 6.13 23.58
N GLU A 22 5.97 5.47 24.73
CA GLU A 22 6.84 5.61 25.91
C GLU A 22 7.18 4.24 26.53
N ASN A 23 7.31 3.20 25.69
CA ASN A 23 7.57 1.81 26.14
C ASN A 23 6.53 1.30 27.13
N LEU A 24 5.26 1.69 26.95
CA LEU A 24 4.15 1.30 27.82
C LEU A 24 3.97 -0.23 27.80
N THR A 25 3.92 -0.83 28.99
CA THR A 25 3.68 -2.27 29.19
C THR A 25 2.23 -2.57 29.58
N SER A 26 1.47 -1.55 29.97
CA SER A 26 0.04 -1.62 30.27
C SER A 26 -0.66 -0.36 29.76
N PHE A 27 -1.94 -0.50 29.47
CA PHE A 27 -2.78 0.63 29.02
C PHE A 27 -2.93 1.66 30.16
N PRO A 28 -2.57 2.96 29.94
CA PRO A 28 -2.75 4.00 30.94
C PRO A 28 -4.24 4.35 31.09
N LEU A 29 -4.84 4.05 32.23
CA LEU A 29 -6.27 4.34 32.47
C LEU A 29 -6.58 5.83 32.43
N GLU A 30 -5.59 6.69 32.59
CA GLU A 30 -5.71 8.14 32.45
C GLU A 30 -6.22 8.55 31.03
N ILE A 31 -6.04 7.72 30.02
CA ILE A 31 -6.60 7.96 28.68
C ILE A 31 -8.14 8.09 28.73
N LEU A 32 -8.80 7.41 29.66
CA LEU A 32 -10.25 7.43 29.80
C LEU A 32 -10.78 8.81 30.23
N THR A 33 -9.94 9.69 30.78
CA THR A 33 -10.31 11.08 31.04
C THR A 33 -10.62 11.89 29.79
N LEU A 34 -10.23 11.36 28.60
CA LEU A 34 -10.49 11.96 27.29
C LEU A 34 -11.75 11.41 26.62
N ALA A 35 -12.60 10.66 27.32
CA ALA A 35 -13.76 9.96 26.74
C ALA A 35 -14.73 10.89 25.98
N ASP A 36 -14.85 12.15 26.41
CA ASP A 36 -15.72 13.12 25.79
C ASP A 36 -15.19 13.77 24.51
N SER A 37 -13.90 13.52 24.15
CA SER A 37 -13.25 14.22 23.03
C SER A 37 -12.42 13.32 22.11
N LEU A 38 -11.92 12.18 22.60
CA LEU A 38 -10.93 11.37 21.86
C LEU A 38 -11.57 10.64 20.68
N GLU A 39 -11.08 10.92 19.48
CA GLU A 39 -11.48 10.27 18.24
C GLU A 39 -10.39 9.38 17.67
N ILE A 40 -9.12 9.71 17.90
CA ILE A 40 -7.95 8.98 17.36
C ILE A 40 -7.00 8.64 18.50
N LEU A 41 -6.71 7.35 18.67
CA LEU A 41 -5.76 6.84 19.66
C LEU A 41 -4.63 6.07 18.96
N ASP A 42 -3.40 6.59 19.05
CA ASP A 42 -2.20 5.92 18.55
C ASP A 42 -1.30 5.50 19.73
N LEU A 43 -1.26 4.20 19.97
CA LEU A 43 -0.44 3.52 20.97
C LEU A 43 0.69 2.69 20.31
N SER A 44 1.04 2.99 19.07
CA SER A 44 2.10 2.29 18.37
C SER A 44 3.47 2.49 19.02
N TYR A 45 4.37 1.51 18.80
CA TYR A 45 5.73 1.49 19.35
C TYR A 45 5.78 1.47 20.89
N ASN A 46 5.01 0.57 21.48
CA ASN A 46 5.00 0.27 22.91
C ASN A 46 5.24 -1.24 23.15
N ALA A 47 4.99 -1.71 24.36
CA ALA A 47 5.09 -3.12 24.75
C ALA A 47 3.76 -3.67 25.29
N LEU A 48 2.63 -3.15 24.79
CA LEU A 48 1.30 -3.56 25.21
C LEU A 48 0.96 -4.96 24.68
N SER A 49 0.30 -5.75 25.50
CA SER A 49 -0.23 -7.08 25.12
C SER A 49 -1.74 -7.21 25.27
N SER A 50 -2.40 -6.22 25.91
CA SER A 50 -3.86 -6.19 26.11
C SER A 50 -4.39 -4.77 26.17
N LEU A 51 -5.70 -4.63 25.95
CA LEU A 51 -6.47 -3.41 26.20
C LEU A 51 -7.52 -3.74 27.28
N PRO A 52 -7.83 -2.79 28.18
CA PRO A 52 -8.81 -3.02 29.25
C PRO A 52 -10.25 -2.97 28.73
N ASP A 53 -11.18 -3.61 29.42
CA ASP A 53 -12.61 -3.58 29.08
C ASP A 53 -13.18 -2.16 29.20
N GLU A 54 -12.62 -1.34 30.05
CA GLU A 54 -12.98 0.08 30.24
C GLU A 54 -12.78 0.93 28.99
N LEU A 55 -12.03 0.45 27.98
CA LEU A 55 -11.86 1.12 26.70
C LEU A 55 -13.20 1.49 26.05
N VAL A 56 -14.27 0.75 26.31
CA VAL A 56 -15.65 1.05 25.84
C VAL A 56 -16.14 2.44 26.22
N GLN A 57 -15.56 3.06 27.26
CA GLN A 57 -15.88 4.42 27.67
C GLN A 57 -15.48 5.45 26.60
N LEU A 58 -14.51 5.12 25.74
CA LEU A 58 -14.10 5.98 24.62
C LEU A 58 -15.10 5.89 23.46
N SER A 59 -16.36 6.22 23.72
CA SER A 59 -17.47 6.06 22.77
C SER A 59 -17.32 6.87 21.48
N LYS A 60 -16.51 7.93 21.48
CA LYS A 60 -16.21 8.76 20.29
C LYS A 60 -15.03 8.23 19.45
N LEU A 61 -14.34 7.17 19.90
CA LEU A 61 -13.18 6.65 19.23
C LEU A 61 -13.55 6.08 17.85
N LYS A 62 -12.90 6.62 16.82
CA LYS A 62 -13.06 6.23 15.41
C LYS A 62 -11.87 5.45 14.91
N ILE A 63 -10.67 5.73 15.41
CA ILE A 63 -9.41 5.19 14.92
C ILE A 63 -8.55 4.75 16.09
N ILE A 64 -8.05 3.50 16.02
CA ILE A 64 -7.03 3.00 16.96
C ILE A 64 -5.85 2.40 16.19
N PHE A 65 -4.63 2.82 16.57
CA PHE A 65 -3.38 2.21 16.14
C PHE A 65 -2.61 1.69 17.35
N ALA A 66 -2.17 0.43 17.26
CA ALA A 66 -1.32 -0.23 18.25
C ALA A 66 -0.25 -1.10 17.55
N SER A 67 0.32 -0.57 16.45
CA SER A 67 1.37 -1.22 15.69
C SER A 67 2.67 -1.33 16.51
N GLN A 68 3.51 -2.35 16.23
CA GLN A 68 4.78 -2.53 16.94
C GLN A 68 4.56 -2.66 18.47
N ASN A 69 3.71 -3.59 18.87
CA ASN A 69 3.42 -3.97 20.25
C ASN A 69 3.58 -5.50 20.42
N LYS A 70 2.99 -6.08 21.46
CA LYS A 70 3.10 -7.51 21.81
C LYS A 70 1.74 -8.22 21.91
N PHE A 71 0.76 -7.77 21.14
CA PHE A 71 -0.56 -8.42 21.11
C PHE A 71 -0.47 -9.80 20.46
N GLU A 72 -0.99 -10.83 21.13
CA GLU A 72 -1.13 -12.20 20.60
C GLU A 72 -2.54 -12.46 20.05
N HIS A 73 -3.51 -11.65 20.42
CA HIS A 73 -4.88 -11.67 19.95
C HIS A 73 -5.36 -10.25 19.63
N LEU A 74 -6.24 -10.11 18.66
CA LEU A 74 -6.92 -8.84 18.44
C LEU A 74 -7.93 -8.64 19.59
N PRO A 75 -7.83 -7.55 20.39
CA PRO A 75 -8.66 -7.38 21.60
C PRO A 75 -10.16 -7.36 21.29
N GLU A 76 -10.96 -8.16 22.02
CA GLU A 76 -12.41 -8.25 21.81
C GLU A 76 -13.15 -6.96 22.19
N VAL A 77 -12.60 -6.16 23.09
CA VAL A 77 -13.17 -4.86 23.48
C VAL A 77 -13.32 -3.91 22.28
N LEU A 78 -12.52 -4.08 21.21
CA LEU A 78 -12.62 -3.26 19.99
C LEU A 78 -13.98 -3.41 19.32
N GLY A 79 -14.55 -4.61 19.30
CA GLY A 79 -15.85 -4.87 18.70
C GLY A 79 -17.03 -4.23 19.44
N GLN A 80 -16.82 -3.76 20.68
CA GLN A 80 -17.82 -3.09 21.50
C GLN A 80 -17.85 -1.55 21.30
N LEU A 81 -16.86 -1.00 20.56
CA LEU A 81 -16.77 0.44 20.30
C LEU A 81 -17.70 0.85 19.16
N PRO A 82 -18.73 1.68 19.42
CA PRO A 82 -19.82 1.90 18.46
C PRO A 82 -19.42 2.71 17.23
N ASN A 83 -18.37 3.54 17.32
CA ASN A 83 -17.93 4.44 16.27
C ASN A 83 -16.56 4.06 15.69
N LEU A 84 -15.98 2.91 16.09
CA LEU A 84 -14.66 2.50 15.64
C LEU A 84 -14.72 2.02 14.18
N GLU A 85 -14.00 2.75 13.32
CA GLU A 85 -13.96 2.53 11.87
C GLU A 85 -12.62 1.97 11.39
N MET A 86 -11.53 2.33 12.07
CA MET A 86 -10.16 1.96 11.66
C MET A 86 -9.42 1.31 12.80
N VAL A 87 -8.88 0.11 12.51
CA VAL A 87 -8.11 -0.71 13.46
C VAL A 87 -6.79 -1.08 12.81
N GLY A 88 -5.67 -0.67 13.43
CA GLY A 88 -4.32 -0.94 12.95
C GLY A 88 -3.42 -1.56 14.02
N PHE A 89 -3.12 -2.85 13.86
CA PHE A 89 -2.25 -3.63 14.78
C PHE A 89 -1.11 -4.30 13.99
N LYS A 90 -0.47 -3.53 13.08
CA LYS A 90 0.67 -4.00 12.29
C LYS A 90 1.85 -4.41 13.19
N SER A 91 2.60 -5.44 12.77
CA SER A 91 3.83 -5.90 13.45
C SER A 91 3.61 -6.18 14.94
N ASN A 92 2.71 -7.10 15.20
CA ASN A 92 2.45 -7.73 16.50
C ASN A 92 2.71 -9.24 16.39
N GLN A 93 2.17 -10.02 17.30
CA GLN A 93 2.27 -11.48 17.35
C GLN A 93 0.88 -12.13 17.29
N ILE A 94 -0.08 -11.45 16.63
CA ILE A 94 -1.48 -11.87 16.62
C ILE A 94 -1.62 -13.19 15.85
N THR A 95 -2.15 -14.19 16.53
CA THR A 95 -2.48 -15.51 15.97
C THR A 95 -3.98 -15.66 15.73
N GLN A 96 -4.82 -14.93 16.48
CA GLN A 96 -6.27 -15.09 16.48
C GLN A 96 -6.99 -13.76 16.33
N VAL A 97 -8.03 -13.75 15.49
CA VAL A 97 -8.99 -12.68 15.32
C VAL A 97 -10.38 -13.25 15.60
N ALA A 98 -10.92 -12.95 16.77
CA ALA A 98 -12.28 -13.37 17.13
C ALA A 98 -13.34 -12.53 16.42
N GLU A 99 -14.53 -13.08 16.21
CA GLU A 99 -15.68 -12.31 15.68
C GLU A 99 -15.99 -11.09 16.55
N ALA A 100 -15.91 -11.28 17.89
CA ALA A 100 -16.14 -10.21 18.86
C ALA A 100 -15.14 -9.06 18.78
N SER A 101 -13.97 -9.27 18.17
CA SER A 101 -12.95 -8.22 17.99
C SER A 101 -13.27 -7.23 16.87
N LEU A 102 -14.22 -7.54 15.99
CA LEU A 102 -14.48 -6.77 14.77
C LEU A 102 -15.61 -5.73 14.99
N PRO A 103 -15.30 -4.42 14.97
CA PRO A 103 -16.30 -3.38 15.11
C PRO A 103 -17.39 -3.45 14.04
N ALA A 104 -18.64 -3.11 14.40
CA ALA A 104 -19.75 -3.08 13.45
C ALA A 104 -19.54 -2.04 12.32
N GLN A 105 -18.86 -0.93 12.64
CA GLN A 105 -18.56 0.17 11.71
C GLN A 105 -17.21 0.03 11.00
N LEU A 106 -16.57 -1.15 11.10
CA LEU A 106 -15.24 -1.37 10.56
C LEU A 106 -15.16 -1.03 9.06
N ARG A 107 -14.29 -0.09 8.73
CA ARG A 107 -14.00 0.40 7.40
C ARG A 107 -12.59 0.02 6.94
N TRP A 108 -11.63 0.05 7.86
CA TRP A 108 -10.23 -0.18 7.58
C TRP A 108 -9.60 -1.10 8.63
N LEU A 109 -9.09 -2.26 8.20
CA LEU A 109 -8.40 -3.23 9.06
C LEU A 109 -6.97 -3.44 8.57
N ILE A 110 -6.00 -3.15 9.43
CA ILE A 110 -4.56 -3.35 9.17
C ILE A 110 -4.00 -4.34 10.19
N LEU A 111 -3.73 -5.55 9.75
CA LEU A 111 -3.11 -6.63 10.54
C LEU A 111 -1.84 -7.17 9.86
N THR A 112 -1.20 -6.34 9.04
CA THR A 112 0.06 -6.66 8.36
C THR A 112 1.12 -7.11 9.35
N ASP A 113 1.96 -8.10 8.97
CA ASP A 113 3.08 -8.60 9.74
C ASP A 113 2.64 -9.10 11.14
N ASN A 114 1.88 -10.18 11.12
CA ASN A 114 1.40 -10.94 12.27
C ASN A 114 1.51 -12.45 11.99
N LEU A 115 0.89 -13.28 12.81
CA LEU A 115 0.95 -14.75 12.74
C LEU A 115 -0.43 -15.39 12.48
N ILE A 116 -1.34 -14.65 11.84
CA ILE A 116 -2.74 -15.06 11.67
C ILE A 116 -2.83 -16.17 10.63
N GLU A 117 -3.44 -17.30 11.00
CA GLU A 117 -3.67 -18.44 10.11
C GLU A 117 -5.07 -18.44 9.50
N THR A 118 -6.06 -17.89 10.20
CA THR A 118 -7.47 -17.85 9.79
C THR A 118 -8.14 -16.54 10.21
N LEU A 119 -9.20 -16.18 9.50
CA LEU A 119 -10.03 -15.02 9.79
C LEU A 119 -11.49 -15.44 10.00
N PRO A 120 -12.25 -14.74 10.85
CA PRO A 120 -13.65 -15.07 11.09
C PRO A 120 -14.53 -14.71 9.88
N ASN A 121 -15.59 -15.48 9.67
CA ASN A 121 -16.55 -15.23 8.59
C ASN A 121 -17.22 -13.85 8.69
N SER A 122 -17.47 -13.38 9.91
CA SER A 122 -18.07 -12.07 10.16
C SER A 122 -17.27 -10.89 9.59
N LEU A 123 -16.01 -11.08 9.19
CA LEU A 123 -15.23 -10.03 8.51
C LEU A 123 -15.87 -9.62 7.17
N GLY A 124 -16.33 -10.59 6.37
CA GLY A 124 -16.99 -10.32 5.08
C GLY A 124 -18.38 -9.68 5.22
N GLU A 125 -18.97 -9.77 6.40
CA GLU A 125 -20.28 -9.19 6.73
C GLU A 125 -20.19 -7.73 7.21
N ARG A 126 -18.97 -7.15 7.31
CA ARG A 126 -18.80 -5.74 7.71
C ARG A 126 -19.26 -4.82 6.56
N PRO A 127 -20.38 -4.10 6.70
CA PRO A 127 -21.04 -3.42 5.57
C PRO A 127 -20.20 -2.25 5.00
N ARG A 128 -19.27 -1.73 5.79
CA ARG A 128 -18.43 -0.58 5.42
C ARG A 128 -16.97 -0.94 5.12
N LEU A 129 -16.61 -2.24 5.12
CA LEU A 129 -15.23 -2.67 4.90
C LEU A 129 -14.73 -2.21 3.53
N GLN A 130 -13.73 -1.32 3.52
CA GLN A 130 -13.18 -0.67 2.34
C GLN A 130 -11.71 -1.00 2.12
N LYS A 131 -10.93 -1.18 3.19
CA LYS A 131 -9.50 -1.50 3.12
C LYS A 131 -9.13 -2.64 4.05
N LEU A 132 -8.42 -3.63 3.50
CA LEU A 132 -7.98 -4.83 4.22
C LEU A 132 -6.49 -5.10 3.95
N ALA A 133 -5.65 -4.93 4.96
CA ALA A 133 -4.21 -5.12 4.86
C ALA A 133 -3.76 -6.28 5.77
N LEU A 134 -3.41 -7.40 5.16
CA LEU A 134 -3.09 -8.69 5.78
C LEU A 134 -1.74 -9.27 5.31
N ALA A 135 -0.93 -8.49 4.61
CA ALA A 135 0.36 -8.96 4.11
C ALA A 135 1.25 -9.48 5.25
N GLY A 136 2.07 -10.52 5.00
CA GLY A 136 3.00 -11.04 5.99
C GLY A 136 2.32 -11.76 7.16
N ASN A 137 1.28 -12.53 6.89
CA ASN A 137 0.65 -13.44 7.83
C ASN A 137 0.85 -14.91 7.43
N GLN A 138 0.10 -15.82 8.02
CA GLN A 138 0.17 -17.25 7.75
C GLN A 138 -1.16 -17.82 7.21
N LEU A 139 -1.96 -16.96 6.57
CA LEU A 139 -3.28 -17.30 6.06
C LEU A 139 -3.19 -18.40 5.00
N THR A 140 -3.91 -19.50 5.23
CA THR A 140 -4.01 -20.62 4.28
C THR A 140 -5.21 -20.52 3.36
N HIS A 141 -6.23 -19.77 3.78
CA HIS A 141 -7.44 -19.45 3.02
C HIS A 141 -8.05 -18.13 3.52
N LEU A 142 -8.97 -17.58 2.76
CA LEU A 142 -9.76 -16.41 3.15
C LEU A 142 -11.23 -16.79 3.32
N PRO A 143 -11.99 -16.13 4.21
CA PRO A 143 -13.42 -16.39 4.39
C PRO A 143 -14.19 -16.21 3.07
N GLN A 144 -15.06 -17.16 2.74
CA GLN A 144 -15.91 -17.05 1.56
C GLN A 144 -16.90 -15.87 1.64
N THR A 145 -17.26 -15.48 2.86
CA THR A 145 -18.11 -14.30 3.12
C THR A 145 -17.51 -12.98 2.62
N LEU A 146 -16.20 -12.91 2.37
CA LEU A 146 -15.59 -11.74 1.73
C LEU A 146 -16.21 -11.42 0.35
N ALA A 147 -16.85 -12.38 -0.32
CA ALA A 147 -17.65 -12.14 -1.52
C ALA A 147 -18.79 -11.13 -1.29
N GLN A 148 -19.20 -10.91 -0.04
CA GLN A 148 -20.26 -9.96 0.36
C GLN A 148 -19.73 -8.56 0.69
N ALA A 149 -18.41 -8.38 0.79
CA ALA A 149 -17.77 -7.11 1.10
C ALA A 149 -17.75 -6.17 -0.12
N HIS A 150 -18.94 -5.78 -0.62
CA HIS A 150 -19.11 -5.02 -1.87
C HIS A 150 -18.50 -3.61 -1.87
N HIS A 151 -18.10 -3.09 -0.70
CA HIS A 151 -17.41 -1.82 -0.56
C HIS A 151 -15.88 -1.95 -0.51
N LEU A 152 -15.34 -3.17 -0.54
CA LEU A 152 -13.91 -3.42 -0.46
C LEU A 152 -13.21 -2.93 -1.74
N GLU A 153 -12.29 -1.99 -1.59
CA GLU A 153 -11.56 -1.32 -2.67
C GLU A 153 -10.08 -1.68 -2.70
N LEU A 154 -9.47 -1.91 -1.52
CA LEU A 154 -8.05 -2.24 -1.41
C LEU A 154 -7.82 -3.48 -0.56
N VAL A 155 -7.06 -4.44 -1.10
CA VAL A 155 -6.65 -5.67 -0.40
C VAL A 155 -5.16 -5.92 -0.55
N ARG A 156 -4.49 -6.18 0.57
CA ARG A 156 -3.09 -6.61 0.64
C ARG A 156 -3.04 -7.98 1.32
N ILE A 157 -2.77 -9.03 0.55
CA ILE A 157 -2.68 -10.42 1.03
C ILE A 157 -1.36 -11.08 0.62
N SER A 158 -0.38 -10.30 0.19
CA SER A 158 0.96 -10.77 -0.15
C SER A 158 1.64 -11.47 1.03
N ALA A 159 2.64 -12.32 0.76
CA ALA A 159 3.43 -12.98 1.78
C ALA A 159 2.58 -13.74 2.80
N ASN A 160 1.67 -14.58 2.33
CA ASN A 160 0.84 -15.50 3.09
C ASN A 160 1.06 -16.95 2.61
N LYS A 161 0.23 -17.87 3.04
CA LYS A 161 0.29 -19.30 2.69
C LYS A 161 -0.92 -19.76 1.86
N LEU A 162 -1.53 -18.85 1.12
CA LEU A 162 -2.70 -19.16 0.28
C LEU A 162 -2.30 -20.12 -0.85
N THR A 163 -2.93 -21.28 -0.92
CA THR A 163 -2.67 -22.31 -1.94
C THR A 163 -3.56 -22.17 -3.16
N GLU A 164 -4.67 -21.45 -3.04
CA GLU A 164 -5.66 -21.24 -4.10
C GLU A 164 -5.89 -19.74 -4.30
N CYS A 165 -6.12 -19.35 -5.56
CA CYS A 165 -6.48 -17.98 -5.91
C CYS A 165 -7.82 -17.60 -5.26
N PRO A 166 -7.90 -16.49 -4.53
CA PRO A 166 -9.13 -16.10 -3.81
C PRO A 166 -10.18 -15.52 -4.76
N GLU A 167 -10.91 -16.37 -5.47
CA GLU A 167 -11.95 -16.01 -6.44
C GLU A 167 -13.01 -15.05 -5.88
N GLN A 168 -13.35 -15.19 -4.59
CA GLN A 168 -14.29 -14.31 -3.90
C GLN A 168 -13.84 -12.84 -3.90
N LEU A 169 -12.54 -12.57 -3.92
CA LEU A 169 -12.01 -11.20 -4.02
C LEU A 169 -12.01 -10.69 -5.47
N LEU A 170 -11.61 -11.55 -6.43
CA LEU A 170 -11.50 -11.14 -7.83
C LEU A 170 -12.84 -10.71 -8.45
N ASN A 171 -13.96 -11.14 -7.87
CA ASN A 171 -15.30 -10.80 -8.32
C ASN A 171 -15.90 -9.55 -7.65
N LEU A 172 -15.18 -8.93 -6.70
CA LEU A 172 -15.71 -7.77 -5.97
C LEU A 172 -15.88 -6.56 -6.90
N PRO A 173 -17.02 -5.86 -6.83
CA PRO A 173 -17.37 -4.83 -7.82
C PRO A 173 -16.53 -3.56 -7.70
N LYS A 174 -16.01 -3.26 -6.51
CA LYS A 174 -15.25 -2.03 -6.24
C LYS A 174 -13.76 -2.26 -6.01
N LEU A 175 -13.30 -3.50 -5.98
CA LEU A 175 -11.88 -3.79 -5.77
C LEU A 175 -11.05 -3.19 -6.91
N ALA A 176 -10.14 -2.28 -6.58
CA ALA A 176 -9.30 -1.54 -7.50
C ALA A 176 -7.80 -1.72 -7.22
N TRP A 177 -7.43 -2.05 -6.00
CA TRP A 177 -6.04 -2.24 -5.59
C TRP A 177 -5.87 -3.57 -4.88
N ILE A 178 -5.09 -4.47 -5.48
CA ILE A 178 -4.81 -5.80 -4.92
C ILE A 178 -3.31 -6.12 -5.01
N ALA A 179 -2.76 -6.69 -3.92
CA ALA A 179 -1.43 -7.27 -3.92
C ALA A 179 -1.50 -8.69 -3.31
N PHE A 180 -0.93 -9.67 -4.01
CA PHE A 180 -0.98 -11.08 -3.60
C PHE A 180 0.30 -11.87 -3.88
N ALA A 181 1.42 -11.19 -4.17
CA ALA A 181 2.73 -11.81 -4.38
C ALA A 181 3.18 -12.62 -3.15
N GLY A 182 4.07 -13.58 -3.33
CA GLY A 182 4.64 -14.38 -2.23
C GLY A 182 3.68 -15.38 -1.62
N ASN A 183 2.60 -15.75 -2.31
CA ASN A 183 1.71 -16.86 -1.92
C ASN A 183 2.01 -18.11 -2.76
N PRO A 184 1.78 -19.33 -2.25
CA PRO A 184 1.94 -20.55 -3.01
C PRO A 184 1.16 -20.57 -4.34
N PHE A 185 -0.05 -20.01 -4.39
CA PHE A 185 -0.85 -19.98 -5.61
C PHE A 185 -0.31 -19.01 -6.68
N SER A 186 0.49 -18.01 -6.29
CA SER A 186 1.08 -17.03 -7.20
C SER A 186 2.55 -17.34 -7.54
N ALA A 187 3.14 -18.37 -6.94
CA ALA A 187 4.52 -18.75 -7.15
C ALA A 187 4.72 -19.44 -8.50
N VAL A 188 5.62 -18.92 -9.32
CA VAL A 188 6.04 -19.58 -10.57
C VAL A 188 6.78 -20.86 -10.21
N LYS A 189 6.20 -22.02 -10.55
CA LYS A 189 6.89 -23.30 -10.39
C LYS A 189 8.04 -23.34 -11.38
N ASN A 190 9.26 -23.53 -10.90
CA ASN A 190 10.46 -23.75 -11.71
C ASN A 190 10.40 -25.10 -12.45
N ASN A 191 9.37 -25.32 -13.25
CA ASN A 191 9.34 -26.42 -14.20
C ASN A 191 10.03 -25.94 -15.47
N SER A 192 11.05 -26.67 -15.88
CA SER A 192 12.00 -26.40 -16.94
C SER A 192 11.42 -26.19 -18.36
N GLU A 193 10.12 -26.06 -18.54
CA GLU A 193 9.47 -25.98 -19.87
C GLU A 193 8.82 -24.61 -20.19
N THR A 194 8.74 -23.69 -19.24
CA THR A 194 8.27 -22.32 -19.48
C THR A 194 9.23 -21.30 -18.87
N GLN A 195 10.47 -21.29 -19.34
CA GLN A 195 11.34 -20.13 -19.12
C GLN A 195 10.82 -18.99 -20.00
N VAL A 196 9.92 -18.16 -19.44
CA VAL A 196 9.83 -16.79 -19.91
C VAL A 196 11.21 -16.19 -19.64
N GLU A 197 11.92 -15.77 -20.68
CA GLU A 197 13.16 -15.00 -20.55
C GLU A 197 12.86 -13.77 -19.70
N VAL A 198 13.02 -13.88 -18.38
CA VAL A 198 13.08 -12.71 -17.53
C VAL A 198 14.27 -11.92 -18.03
N LYS A 199 14.05 -10.75 -18.62
CA LYS A 199 15.11 -9.85 -19.06
C LYS A 199 15.92 -9.49 -17.82
N SER A 200 16.94 -10.29 -17.52
CA SER A 200 17.78 -10.07 -16.34
C SER A 200 18.64 -8.82 -16.56
N VAL A 201 18.52 -7.87 -15.67
CA VAL A 201 19.53 -6.81 -15.57
C VAL A 201 20.82 -7.38 -14.97
N PRO A 202 21.99 -6.80 -15.27
CA PRO A 202 23.24 -7.26 -14.69
C PRO A 202 23.21 -7.31 -13.16
N GLN A 203 23.78 -8.39 -12.61
CA GLN A 203 24.05 -8.45 -11.18
C GLN A 203 25.42 -7.82 -10.93
N ILE A 204 25.48 -6.88 -9.98
CA ILE A 204 26.70 -6.18 -9.61
C ILE A 204 26.92 -6.29 -8.11
N SER A 205 28.14 -5.97 -7.67
CA SER A 205 28.47 -5.93 -6.25
C SER A 205 28.13 -4.59 -5.61
N SER A 206 27.73 -4.60 -4.33
CA SER A 206 27.44 -3.42 -3.53
C SER A 206 28.64 -2.47 -3.37
N VAL A 207 29.86 -2.97 -3.55
CA VAL A 207 31.09 -2.14 -3.51
C VAL A 207 31.35 -1.37 -4.81
N SER A 208 30.52 -1.55 -5.85
CA SER A 208 30.71 -0.89 -7.15
C SER A 208 30.28 0.57 -7.17
N TYR A 209 29.53 1.02 -6.17
CA TYR A 209 29.01 2.39 -6.06
C TYR A 209 29.08 2.90 -4.63
N THR A 210 28.91 4.22 -4.49
CA THR A 210 28.80 4.89 -3.18
C THR A 210 27.47 5.62 -3.09
N LEU A 211 26.72 5.35 -2.01
CA LEU A 211 25.47 6.05 -1.71
C LEU A 211 25.77 7.48 -1.23
N GLU A 212 24.93 8.42 -1.71
CA GLU A 212 24.99 9.83 -1.36
C GLU A 212 23.71 10.26 -0.63
N LYS A 213 23.07 11.31 -1.12
CA LYS A 213 21.86 11.91 -0.55
C LYS A 213 20.68 10.94 -0.66
N VAL A 214 19.93 10.78 0.43
CA VAL A 214 18.62 10.11 0.42
C VAL A 214 17.63 10.93 -0.40
N LEU A 215 17.03 10.30 -1.39
CA LEU A 215 16.00 10.88 -2.27
C LEU A 215 14.60 10.58 -1.76
N GLY A 216 14.42 9.41 -1.16
CA GLY A 216 13.13 8.98 -0.61
C GLY A 216 13.26 7.78 0.30
N GLN A 217 12.25 7.58 1.14
CA GLN A 217 12.16 6.45 2.05
C GLN A 217 10.71 5.98 2.12
N GLY A 218 10.50 4.70 1.83
CA GLY A 218 9.20 4.04 1.90
C GLY A 218 9.21 2.84 2.83
N ALA A 219 8.11 2.10 2.83
CA ALA A 219 7.94 0.88 3.60
C ALA A 219 8.95 -0.21 3.17
N SER A 220 9.18 -0.34 1.86
CA SER A 220 10.03 -1.40 1.29
C SER A 220 11.51 -1.06 1.23
N GLY A 221 11.93 0.21 1.40
CA GLY A 221 13.35 0.55 1.28
C GLY A 221 13.69 2.02 1.38
N VAL A 222 14.96 2.31 1.16
CA VAL A 222 15.52 3.67 1.06
C VAL A 222 16.08 3.85 -0.34
N ILE A 223 15.68 4.93 -0.99
CA ILE A 223 16.21 5.34 -2.29
C ILE A 223 17.23 6.45 -2.06
N SER A 224 18.44 6.26 -2.53
CA SER A 224 19.52 7.25 -2.44
C SER A 224 20.06 7.56 -3.82
N LYS A 225 20.50 8.80 -4.05
CA LYS A 225 21.41 9.10 -5.15
C LYS A 225 22.72 8.35 -4.90
N ALA A 226 23.36 7.89 -5.95
CA ALA A 226 24.66 7.22 -5.86
C ALA A 226 25.49 7.51 -7.11
N HIS A 227 26.79 7.29 -7.01
CA HIS A 227 27.72 7.33 -8.14
C HIS A 227 28.58 6.07 -8.17
N TRP A 228 29.07 5.73 -9.35
CA TRP A 228 29.97 4.60 -9.54
C TRP A 228 31.37 4.90 -8.98
N ASN A 229 31.95 3.96 -8.26
CA ASN A 229 33.34 4.06 -7.77
C ASN A 229 34.36 3.96 -8.90
N THR A 230 33.96 3.32 -10.00
CA THR A 230 34.71 3.29 -11.26
C THR A 230 33.72 3.52 -12.40
N PRO A 231 34.02 4.42 -13.36
CA PRO A 231 33.12 4.72 -14.48
C PRO A 231 32.65 3.46 -15.19
N GLN A 232 31.36 3.39 -15.44
CA GLN A 232 30.69 2.25 -16.12
C GLN A 232 30.16 2.73 -17.48
N SER A 233 30.83 2.36 -18.57
CA SER A 233 30.48 2.83 -19.92
C SER A 233 29.05 2.46 -20.38
N GLN A 234 28.44 1.48 -19.73
CA GLN A 234 27.09 0.97 -20.04
C GLN A 234 25.96 1.61 -19.24
N PHE A 235 26.28 2.44 -18.24
CA PHE A 235 25.33 3.06 -17.33
C PHE A 235 25.54 4.57 -17.27
N PRO A 236 24.51 5.38 -16.88
CA PRO A 236 24.69 6.79 -16.54
C PRO A 236 25.67 6.97 -15.37
N ASP A 237 26.36 8.11 -15.31
CA ASP A 237 27.30 8.43 -14.21
C ASP A 237 26.57 8.55 -12.86
N ASP A 238 25.44 9.26 -12.83
CA ASP A 238 24.58 9.39 -11.67
C ASP A 238 23.42 8.38 -11.73
N ILE A 239 23.20 7.68 -10.64
CA ILE A 239 22.19 6.63 -10.49
C ILE A 239 21.37 6.83 -9.23
N ALA A 240 20.22 6.18 -9.16
CA ALA A 240 19.45 5.99 -7.94
C ALA A 240 19.56 4.54 -7.49
N VAL A 241 19.72 4.31 -6.19
CA VAL A 241 19.81 2.97 -5.61
C VAL A 241 18.73 2.82 -4.56
N LYS A 242 17.81 1.87 -4.78
CA LYS A 242 16.85 1.43 -3.77
C LYS A 242 17.44 0.26 -3.01
N VAL A 243 17.80 0.51 -1.75
CA VAL A 243 18.20 -0.55 -0.81
C VAL A 243 16.96 -1.02 -0.07
N PHE A 244 16.61 -2.29 -0.25
CA PHE A 244 15.43 -2.88 0.36
C PHE A 244 15.62 -3.11 1.87
N LYS A 245 14.55 -3.01 2.63
CA LYS A 245 14.53 -3.17 4.09
C LYS A 245 13.69 -4.36 4.52
N GLY A 246 14.18 -5.04 5.56
CA GLY A 246 13.40 -6.04 6.28
C GLY A 246 13.08 -7.29 5.47
N GLU A 247 12.32 -8.18 6.10
CA GLU A 247 11.88 -9.44 5.51
C GLU A 247 10.52 -9.32 4.86
N VAL A 248 9.59 -8.54 5.46
CA VAL A 248 8.22 -8.30 4.98
C VAL A 248 7.88 -6.81 5.08
N THR A 249 7.23 -6.29 4.05
CA THR A 249 6.74 -4.91 3.99
C THR A 249 5.22 -4.86 4.12
N SER A 250 4.63 -3.65 4.03
CA SER A 250 3.16 -3.50 3.97
C SER A 250 2.52 -4.21 2.78
N ASP A 251 3.29 -4.46 1.72
CA ASP A 251 2.79 -4.93 0.44
C ASP A 251 3.32 -6.32 0.04
N GLY A 252 4.32 -6.86 0.76
CA GLY A 252 4.88 -8.18 0.53
C GLY A 252 6.39 -8.29 0.77
N TYR A 253 7.02 -9.26 0.12
CA TYR A 253 8.48 -9.44 0.21
C TYR A 253 9.21 -8.49 -0.75
N PRO A 254 10.34 -7.88 -0.31
CA PRO A 254 11.19 -7.08 -1.20
C PRO A 254 11.68 -7.80 -2.44
N GLN A 255 11.88 -9.12 -2.34
CA GLN A 255 12.29 -9.95 -3.46
C GLN A 255 11.21 -10.01 -4.56
N ASP A 256 9.92 -10.04 -4.18
CA ASP A 256 8.81 -10.06 -5.14
C ASP A 256 8.70 -8.72 -5.87
N GLU A 257 8.93 -7.60 -5.18
CA GLU A 257 9.01 -6.27 -5.79
C GLU A 257 10.12 -6.21 -6.84
N LEU A 258 11.33 -6.66 -6.49
CA LEU A 258 12.45 -6.72 -7.41
C LEU A 258 12.11 -7.56 -8.64
N GLN A 259 11.55 -8.75 -8.46
CA GLN A 259 11.16 -9.64 -9.57
C GLN A 259 10.09 -8.99 -10.47
N ALA A 260 9.11 -8.31 -9.91
CA ALA A 260 8.10 -7.60 -10.68
C ALA A 260 8.71 -6.49 -11.54
N CYS A 261 9.61 -5.66 -10.96
CA CYS A 261 10.36 -4.64 -11.72
C CYS A 261 11.11 -5.24 -12.92
N LEU A 262 11.80 -6.36 -12.71
CA LEU A 262 12.58 -7.03 -13.76
C LEU A 262 11.68 -7.64 -14.84
N GLN A 263 10.56 -8.24 -14.44
CA GLN A 263 9.59 -8.84 -15.38
C GLN A 263 8.96 -7.79 -16.29
N VAL A 264 8.62 -6.64 -15.77
CA VAL A 264 8.03 -5.52 -16.53
C VAL A 264 9.02 -5.00 -17.57
N GLY A 265 10.30 -4.86 -17.21
CA GLY A 265 11.34 -4.35 -18.11
C GLY A 265 11.17 -2.87 -18.43
N LYS A 266 11.76 -2.44 -19.57
CA LYS A 266 11.81 -1.01 -19.93
C LYS A 266 10.50 -0.48 -20.50
N HIS A 267 10.14 0.72 -20.04
CA HIS A 267 9.09 1.55 -20.61
C HIS A 267 9.44 3.03 -20.39
N PRO A 268 9.18 3.96 -21.34
CA PRO A 268 9.60 5.36 -21.21
C PRO A 268 8.98 6.09 -20.01
N ASN A 269 7.82 5.64 -19.53
CA ASN A 269 7.12 6.24 -18.39
C ASN A 269 7.25 5.41 -17.09
N LEU A 270 8.18 4.47 -17.04
CA LEU A 270 8.54 3.72 -15.82
C LEU A 270 9.98 4.04 -15.41
N VAL A 271 10.24 3.92 -14.11
CA VAL A 271 11.62 4.00 -13.61
C VAL A 271 12.43 2.85 -14.20
N GLU A 272 13.51 3.17 -14.90
CA GLU A 272 14.33 2.17 -15.54
C GLU A 272 15.21 1.42 -14.54
N SER A 273 15.09 0.10 -14.52
CA SER A 273 15.99 -0.79 -13.77
C SER A 273 17.27 -1.03 -14.58
N LEU A 274 18.43 -0.67 -14.02
CA LEU A 274 19.74 -0.75 -14.67
C LEU A 274 20.53 -1.99 -14.27
N ALA A 275 20.57 -2.30 -12.98
CA ALA A 275 21.28 -3.43 -12.40
C ALA A 275 20.65 -3.83 -11.05
N GLN A 276 21.05 -4.98 -10.53
CA GLN A 276 20.63 -5.46 -9.21
C GLN A 276 21.84 -5.87 -8.36
N VAL A 277 21.68 -5.77 -7.05
CA VAL A 277 22.58 -6.38 -6.06
C VAL A 277 21.78 -7.40 -5.27
N ASN A 278 22.32 -8.61 -5.17
CA ASN A 278 21.74 -9.66 -4.34
C ASN A 278 22.91 -10.36 -3.63
N GLU A 279 23.26 -9.82 -2.48
CA GLU A 279 24.33 -10.31 -1.59
C GLU A 279 23.70 -10.70 -0.25
N ASP A 280 24.46 -11.43 0.59
CA ASP A 280 23.99 -11.82 1.91
C ASP A 280 23.56 -10.59 2.72
N ASN A 281 22.28 -10.55 3.09
CA ASN A 281 21.65 -9.45 3.83
C ASN A 281 21.63 -8.08 3.11
N TYR A 282 21.93 -8.03 1.81
CA TYR A 282 21.89 -6.79 1.03
C TYR A 282 21.22 -7.00 -0.33
N LEU A 283 19.99 -6.53 -0.43
CA LEU A 283 19.21 -6.52 -1.67
C LEU A 283 19.04 -5.08 -2.14
N ALA A 284 19.41 -4.80 -3.39
CA ALA A 284 19.23 -3.48 -3.95
C ALA A 284 18.88 -3.50 -5.44
N LEU A 285 18.15 -2.48 -5.88
CA LEU A 285 17.87 -2.20 -7.28
C LEU A 285 18.55 -0.88 -7.67
N ILE A 286 19.38 -0.94 -8.71
CA ILE A 286 20.00 0.23 -9.32
C ILE A 286 19.08 0.71 -10.44
N MET A 287 18.77 2.00 -10.43
CA MET A 287 17.80 2.63 -11.32
C MET A 287 18.37 3.89 -11.95
N SER A 288 17.80 4.30 -13.08
CA SER A 288 18.05 5.62 -13.62
C SER A 288 17.60 6.71 -12.62
N LEU A 289 18.43 7.74 -12.46
CA LEU A 289 18.09 8.90 -11.65
C LEU A 289 17.01 9.72 -12.36
N ILE A 290 15.91 9.99 -11.66
CA ILE A 290 14.84 10.84 -12.18
C ILE A 290 15.29 12.30 -12.10
N PRO A 291 15.12 13.11 -13.16
CA PRO A 291 15.48 14.53 -13.14
C PRO A 291 14.76 15.31 -12.04
N GLU A 292 15.45 16.30 -11.46
CA GLU A 292 14.89 17.17 -10.40
C GLU A 292 13.71 18.04 -10.87
N SER A 293 13.47 18.13 -12.18
CA SER A 293 12.31 18.81 -12.76
C SER A 293 10.99 18.08 -12.53
N TYR A 294 11.03 16.81 -12.12
CA TYR A 294 9.84 16.03 -11.81
C TYR A 294 9.40 16.23 -10.37
N GLN A 295 8.09 16.28 -10.15
CA GLN A 295 7.47 16.42 -8.83
C GLN A 295 6.33 15.44 -8.66
N ASN A 296 5.91 15.17 -7.43
CA ASN A 296 4.77 14.29 -7.16
C ASN A 296 3.48 14.89 -7.74
N LEU A 297 2.70 14.05 -8.42
CA LEU A 297 1.44 14.44 -9.05
C LEU A 297 0.32 14.64 -8.01
N GLY A 298 0.36 13.94 -6.89
CA GLY A 298 -0.63 14.02 -5.82
C GLY A 298 -0.03 13.76 -4.44
N LEU A 299 -0.89 13.75 -3.44
CA LEU A 299 -0.59 13.40 -2.06
C LEU A 299 -1.29 12.09 -1.68
N PRO A 300 -0.74 11.31 -0.74
CA PRO A 300 -1.33 10.06 -0.34
C PRO A 300 -2.74 10.24 0.24
N PRO A 301 -3.55 9.15 0.24
CA PRO A 301 -4.84 9.13 0.90
C PRO A 301 -4.76 9.54 2.37
N CYS A 302 -5.78 10.25 2.84
CA CYS A 302 -5.96 10.58 4.25
C CYS A 302 -7.03 9.69 4.89
N PHE A 303 -7.27 9.84 6.19
CA PHE A 303 -8.30 9.05 6.90
C PHE A 303 -9.71 9.21 6.31
N ASN A 304 -10.04 10.39 5.79
CA ASN A 304 -11.34 10.65 5.19
C ASN A 304 -11.47 10.01 3.80
N SER A 305 -10.44 10.15 2.95
CA SER A 305 -10.44 9.62 1.59
C SER A 305 -10.21 8.10 1.54
N CYS A 306 -9.57 7.53 2.57
CA CYS A 306 -9.25 6.10 2.75
C CYS A 306 -8.38 5.50 1.61
N THR A 307 -8.94 5.41 0.41
CA THR A 307 -8.32 4.78 -0.78
C THR A 307 -8.14 5.75 -1.94
N ARG A 308 -8.54 7.03 -1.82
CA ARG A 308 -8.43 8.04 -2.88
C ARG A 308 -7.35 9.05 -2.55
N ASP A 309 -6.59 9.43 -3.54
CA ASP A 309 -5.56 10.46 -3.43
C ASP A 309 -6.11 11.81 -2.97
N THR A 310 -5.24 12.60 -2.40
CA THR A 310 -5.50 14.00 -2.07
C THR A 310 -4.54 14.91 -2.83
N PHE A 311 -4.84 16.20 -2.88
CA PHE A 311 -4.03 17.19 -3.59
C PHE A 311 -3.78 18.41 -2.72
N PRO A 312 -2.67 19.15 -2.92
CA PRO A 312 -2.43 20.40 -2.21
C PRO A 312 -3.56 21.41 -2.46
N GLN A 313 -3.85 22.24 -1.47
CA GLN A 313 -4.84 23.31 -1.63
C GLN A 313 -4.45 24.24 -2.79
N GLY A 314 -5.39 24.47 -3.71
CA GLY A 314 -5.17 25.31 -4.89
C GLY A 314 -4.41 24.63 -6.04
N PHE A 315 -4.07 23.33 -5.90
CA PHE A 315 -3.49 22.57 -7.00
C PHE A 315 -4.51 22.40 -8.13
N SER A 316 -4.09 22.70 -9.35
CA SER A 316 -4.95 22.62 -10.54
C SER A 316 -4.13 22.24 -11.77
N LEU A 317 -4.72 21.44 -12.65
CA LEU A 317 -4.13 21.00 -13.91
C LEU A 317 -5.02 21.42 -15.08
N SER A 318 -4.41 21.88 -16.19
CA SER A 318 -5.17 22.07 -17.44
C SER A 318 -5.62 20.71 -17.99
N ILE A 319 -6.72 20.71 -18.73
CA ILE A 319 -7.23 19.47 -19.36
C ILE A 319 -6.23 18.88 -20.36
N VAL A 320 -5.38 19.69 -20.96
CA VAL A 320 -4.33 19.25 -21.88
C VAL A 320 -3.29 18.42 -21.15
N LEU A 321 -2.84 18.87 -19.97
CA LEU A 321 -1.91 18.11 -19.12
C LEU A 321 -2.57 16.83 -18.63
N ILE A 322 -3.82 16.89 -18.14
CA ILE A 322 -4.55 15.70 -17.68
C ILE A 322 -4.65 14.65 -18.80
N LYS A 323 -5.04 15.07 -20.01
CA LYS A 323 -5.13 14.16 -21.16
C LYS A 323 -3.79 13.51 -21.49
N ASN A 324 -2.69 14.28 -21.44
CA ASN A 324 -1.35 13.77 -21.72
C ASN A 324 -0.93 12.75 -20.64
N ILE A 325 -1.12 13.06 -19.35
CA ILE A 325 -0.84 12.18 -18.22
C ILE A 325 -1.64 10.88 -18.33
N VAL A 326 -2.95 10.97 -18.57
CA VAL A 326 -3.83 9.81 -18.71
C VAL A 326 -3.41 8.92 -19.88
N SER A 327 -3.09 9.49 -21.05
CA SER A 327 -2.66 8.73 -22.22
C SER A 327 -1.38 7.94 -21.94
N GLN A 328 -0.40 8.54 -21.27
CA GLN A 328 0.84 7.88 -20.89
C GLN A 328 0.59 6.78 -19.86
N MET A 329 -0.29 7.01 -18.87
CA MET A 329 -0.63 6.00 -17.87
C MET A 329 -1.38 4.80 -18.50
N GLN A 330 -2.25 5.04 -19.48
CA GLN A 330 -2.90 3.97 -20.24
C GLN A 330 -1.87 3.10 -21.00
N ASP A 331 -0.84 3.73 -21.58
CA ASP A 331 0.26 3.02 -22.27
C ASP A 331 1.09 2.19 -21.28
N VAL A 332 1.40 2.73 -20.09
CA VAL A 332 2.03 1.98 -18.98
C VAL A 332 1.22 0.74 -18.64
N PHE A 333 -0.11 0.87 -18.44
CA PHE A 333 -0.95 -0.27 -18.07
C PHE A 333 -1.06 -1.31 -19.19
N ALA A 334 -1.12 -0.89 -20.45
CA ALA A 334 -1.03 -1.82 -21.58
C ALA A 334 0.30 -2.60 -21.57
N HIS A 335 1.41 -1.95 -21.22
CA HIS A 335 2.71 -2.59 -21.08
C HIS A 335 2.76 -3.56 -19.89
N LEU A 336 2.24 -3.18 -18.73
CA LEU A 336 2.15 -4.05 -17.55
C LEU A 336 1.33 -5.31 -17.85
N HIS A 337 0.15 -5.16 -18.45
CA HIS A 337 -0.72 -6.29 -18.81
C HIS A 337 -0.08 -7.22 -19.84
N LYS A 338 0.63 -6.66 -20.83
CA LYS A 338 1.42 -7.47 -21.80
C LYS A 338 2.48 -8.33 -21.10
N ASN A 339 3.08 -7.82 -20.02
CA ASN A 339 4.06 -8.55 -19.22
C ASN A 339 3.43 -9.34 -18.05
N GLN A 340 2.10 -9.40 -17.97
CA GLN A 340 1.35 -10.14 -16.95
C GLN A 340 1.73 -9.75 -15.49
N VAL A 341 1.96 -8.46 -15.28
CA VAL A 341 2.21 -7.86 -13.96
C VAL A 341 1.06 -6.92 -13.60
N CYS A 342 0.47 -7.13 -12.43
CA CYS A 342 -0.43 -6.22 -11.76
C CYS A 342 0.40 -5.27 -10.91
N HIS A 343 0.23 -3.95 -11.06
CA HIS A 343 0.93 -2.98 -10.22
C HIS A 343 0.36 -2.93 -8.81
N GLY A 344 -0.95 -2.97 -8.70
CA GLY A 344 -1.68 -3.04 -7.44
C GLY A 344 -1.67 -1.78 -6.59
N ASP A 345 -1.00 -0.70 -7.01
CA ASP A 345 -0.86 0.54 -6.25
C ASP A 345 -0.82 1.80 -7.12
N LEU A 346 -1.74 1.87 -8.11
CA LEU A 346 -1.86 3.05 -8.96
C LEU A 346 -2.47 4.22 -8.20
N TYR A 347 -1.62 5.23 -7.99
CA TYR A 347 -1.95 6.48 -7.33
C TYR A 347 -1.19 7.67 -7.94
N ALA A 348 -1.77 8.87 -7.88
CA ALA A 348 -1.08 10.10 -8.27
C ALA A 348 0.13 10.38 -7.38
N HIS A 349 0.08 10.02 -6.08
CA HIS A 349 1.23 10.20 -5.19
C HIS A 349 2.41 9.25 -5.49
N ASN A 350 2.19 8.15 -6.24
CA ASN A 350 3.22 7.24 -6.76
C ASN A 350 3.67 7.61 -8.18
N THR A 351 3.16 8.72 -8.73
CA THR A 351 3.44 9.21 -10.07
C THR A 351 4.17 10.54 -9.99
N LEU A 352 5.30 10.66 -10.66
CA LEU A 352 6.02 11.90 -10.84
C LEU A 352 5.68 12.51 -12.20
N PHE A 353 5.63 13.83 -12.30
CA PHE A 353 5.38 14.53 -13.55
C PHE A 353 6.21 15.80 -13.68
N ASP A 354 6.49 16.22 -14.92
CA ASP A 354 7.13 17.46 -15.24
C ASP A 354 6.12 18.53 -15.72
N VAL A 355 6.60 19.74 -16.00
CA VAL A 355 5.77 20.86 -16.43
C VAL A 355 5.11 20.65 -17.81
N GLN A 356 5.58 19.72 -18.62
CA GLN A 356 4.99 19.33 -19.90
C GLN A 356 3.96 18.19 -19.74
N GLY A 357 3.80 17.64 -18.55
CA GLY A 357 2.92 16.50 -18.27
C GLY A 357 3.51 15.17 -18.69
N ASN A 358 4.84 15.05 -18.86
CA ASN A 358 5.48 13.76 -18.99
C ASN A 358 5.52 13.09 -17.62
N ILE A 359 5.22 11.78 -17.55
CA ILE A 359 5.17 11.06 -16.29
C ILE A 359 6.28 10.04 -16.16
N ILE A 360 6.66 9.77 -14.91
CA ILE A 360 7.40 8.58 -14.50
C ILE A 360 6.61 7.94 -13.36
N PHE A 361 6.19 6.70 -13.58
CA PHE A 361 5.45 5.91 -12.61
C PHE A 361 6.38 4.87 -11.97
N GLY A 362 6.26 4.66 -10.68
CA GLY A 362 7.14 3.79 -9.90
C GLY A 362 6.43 3.14 -8.74
N ASP A 363 7.20 2.75 -7.73
CA ASP A 363 6.78 2.05 -6.51
C ASP A 363 6.05 0.73 -6.78
N PHE A 364 6.83 -0.28 -7.13
CA PHE A 364 6.36 -1.64 -7.41
C PHE A 364 6.18 -2.51 -6.14
N GLY A 365 6.11 -1.90 -4.94
CA GLY A 365 5.97 -2.63 -3.69
C GLY A 365 4.79 -3.59 -3.65
N ALA A 366 3.66 -3.21 -4.23
CA ALA A 366 2.45 -4.02 -4.31
C ALA A 366 2.37 -4.89 -5.58
N ALA A 367 3.35 -4.79 -6.48
CA ALA A 367 3.26 -5.44 -7.78
C ALA A 367 3.30 -6.97 -7.66
N THR A 368 2.51 -7.63 -8.51
CA THR A 368 2.36 -9.08 -8.49
C THR A 368 2.33 -9.64 -9.90
N SER A 369 3.15 -10.66 -10.18
CA SER A 369 3.02 -11.45 -11.40
C SER A 369 1.78 -12.32 -11.33
N TYR A 370 0.95 -12.29 -12.38
CA TYR A 370 -0.24 -13.12 -12.48
C TYR A 370 -0.19 -14.13 -13.66
N GLN A 371 1.01 -14.36 -14.21
CA GLN A 371 1.21 -15.22 -15.38
C GLN A 371 0.76 -16.69 -15.19
N ILE A 372 0.79 -17.18 -13.93
CA ILE A 372 0.39 -18.56 -13.63
C ILE A 372 -1.11 -18.74 -13.40
N LEU A 373 -1.86 -17.64 -13.29
CA LEU A 373 -3.31 -17.67 -13.12
C LEU A 373 -3.98 -18.14 -14.42
N THR A 374 -5.18 -18.70 -14.29
CA THR A 374 -6.00 -19.06 -15.47
C THR A 374 -6.37 -17.82 -16.28
N PRO A 375 -6.65 -17.93 -17.59
CA PRO A 375 -7.04 -16.79 -18.43
C PRO A 375 -8.24 -15.98 -17.83
N ALA A 376 -9.22 -16.66 -17.26
CA ALA A 376 -10.36 -16.01 -16.62
C ALA A 376 -9.96 -15.22 -15.36
N GLN A 377 -9.03 -15.73 -14.56
CA GLN A 377 -8.49 -15.00 -13.39
C GLN A 377 -7.62 -13.82 -13.82
N GLN A 378 -6.80 -13.98 -14.87
CA GLN A 378 -6.00 -12.90 -15.44
C GLN A 378 -6.89 -11.73 -15.90
N GLU A 379 -7.99 -12.01 -16.61
CA GLU A 379 -8.97 -11.00 -17.01
C GLU A 379 -9.56 -10.25 -15.81
N LYS A 380 -9.89 -10.97 -14.73
CA LYS A 380 -10.40 -10.35 -13.49
C LYS A 380 -9.37 -9.43 -12.84
N VAL A 381 -8.09 -9.83 -12.79
CA VAL A 381 -7.01 -8.99 -12.29
C VAL A 381 -6.86 -7.72 -13.13
N GLN A 382 -6.89 -7.83 -14.46
CA GLN A 382 -6.88 -6.67 -15.36
C GLN A 382 -8.07 -5.73 -15.13
N ASN A 383 -9.27 -6.29 -14.90
CA ASN A 383 -10.46 -5.50 -14.59
C ASN A 383 -10.34 -4.75 -13.24
N ILE A 384 -9.65 -5.34 -12.25
CA ILE A 384 -9.32 -4.65 -10.99
C ILE A 384 -8.44 -3.44 -11.29
N GLU A 385 -7.39 -3.59 -12.08
CA GLU A 385 -6.48 -2.49 -12.43
C GLU A 385 -7.15 -1.43 -13.31
N HIS A 386 -8.07 -1.81 -14.19
CA HIS A 386 -8.89 -0.83 -14.92
C HIS A 386 -9.72 0.05 -13.98
N ARG A 387 -10.24 -0.49 -12.88
CA ARG A 387 -10.93 0.32 -11.88
C ARG A 387 -9.99 1.28 -11.18
N ALA A 388 -8.75 0.86 -10.86
CA ALA A 388 -7.73 1.77 -10.32
C ALA A 388 -7.40 2.90 -11.30
N LEU A 389 -7.29 2.59 -12.60
CA LEU A 389 -7.08 3.60 -13.64
C LEU A 389 -8.26 4.57 -13.75
N ASN A 390 -9.49 4.09 -13.64
CA ASN A 390 -10.67 4.95 -13.60
C ASN A 390 -10.66 5.88 -12.39
N HIS A 391 -10.26 5.40 -11.23
CA HIS A 391 -10.09 6.23 -10.03
C HIS A 391 -8.99 7.27 -10.21
N PHE A 392 -7.86 6.90 -10.79
CA PHE A 392 -6.77 7.84 -11.11
C PHE A 392 -7.24 8.96 -12.06
N ILE A 393 -7.99 8.62 -13.11
CA ILE A 393 -8.56 9.62 -14.04
C ILE A 393 -9.54 10.54 -13.31
N ASP A 394 -10.44 9.98 -12.49
CA ASP A 394 -11.43 10.75 -11.73
C ASP A 394 -10.74 11.70 -10.72
N ASP A 395 -9.69 11.26 -10.04
CA ASP A 395 -8.89 12.09 -9.14
C ASP A 395 -8.25 13.26 -9.88
N LEU A 396 -7.68 13.04 -11.07
CA LEU A 396 -7.13 14.11 -11.90
C LEU A 396 -8.21 15.08 -12.42
N LEU A 397 -9.38 14.56 -12.81
CA LEU A 397 -10.50 15.42 -13.24
C LEU A 397 -11.04 16.27 -12.08
N SER A 398 -10.92 15.81 -10.82
CA SER A 398 -11.32 16.58 -9.65
C SER A 398 -10.50 17.88 -9.48
N VAL A 399 -9.24 17.88 -9.93
CA VAL A 399 -8.32 19.03 -9.89
C VAL A 399 -8.14 19.71 -11.25
N CYS A 400 -9.05 19.44 -12.20
CA CYS A 400 -9.06 20.14 -13.49
C CYS A 400 -9.37 21.62 -13.29
N ALA A 401 -8.69 22.49 -14.06
CA ALA A 401 -8.96 23.92 -14.10
C ALA A 401 -10.43 24.19 -14.42
N GLU A 402 -11.05 25.14 -13.73
CA GLU A 402 -12.50 25.39 -13.84
C GLU A 402 -12.93 25.73 -15.27
N GLU A 403 -12.12 26.52 -15.99
CA GLU A 403 -12.36 26.89 -17.39
C GLU A 403 -12.36 25.70 -18.34
N ASP A 404 -11.70 24.61 -17.99
CA ASP A 404 -11.57 23.41 -18.81
C ASP A 404 -12.70 22.37 -18.57
N LYS A 405 -13.44 22.47 -17.47
CA LYS A 405 -14.47 21.47 -17.07
C LYS A 405 -15.65 21.34 -18.03
N THR A 406 -15.84 22.32 -18.92
CA THR A 406 -16.88 22.26 -19.97
C THR A 406 -16.36 21.79 -21.33
N SER A 407 -15.05 21.51 -21.44
CA SER A 407 -14.43 21.09 -22.69
C SER A 407 -14.88 19.71 -23.16
N ALA A 408 -14.80 19.49 -24.47
CA ALA A 408 -15.10 18.19 -25.06
C ALA A 408 -14.16 17.08 -24.52
N THR A 409 -12.88 17.43 -24.27
CA THR A 409 -11.89 16.49 -23.70
C THR A 409 -12.26 16.08 -22.28
N PHE A 410 -12.67 17.03 -21.42
CA PHE A 410 -13.12 16.72 -20.06
C PHE A 410 -14.31 15.76 -20.08
N ASN A 411 -15.30 16.05 -20.91
CA ASN A 411 -16.48 15.21 -21.04
C ASN A 411 -16.13 13.81 -21.58
N ALA A 412 -15.22 13.71 -22.54
CA ALA A 412 -14.76 12.43 -23.07
C ALA A 412 -14.06 11.57 -21.99
N LEU A 413 -13.16 12.16 -21.19
CA LEU A 413 -12.51 11.46 -20.08
C LEU A 413 -13.51 11.04 -19.00
N LYS A 414 -14.49 11.89 -18.71
CA LYS A 414 -15.55 11.58 -17.76
C LYS A 414 -16.44 10.42 -18.22
N GLN A 415 -16.73 10.34 -19.53
CA GLN A 415 -17.46 9.20 -20.12
C GLN A 415 -16.65 7.91 -20.12
N LEU A 416 -15.32 7.99 -20.22
CA LEU A 416 -14.44 6.81 -20.20
C LEU A 416 -14.52 6.05 -18.87
N ILE A 417 -14.77 6.76 -17.76
CA ILE A 417 -14.80 6.21 -16.41
C ILE A 417 -16.23 5.98 -15.86
N ALA A 418 -17.26 6.30 -16.64
CA ALA A 418 -18.68 6.09 -16.30
C ALA A 418 -19.08 4.62 -16.55
#